data_405d92dc2107c767d801329eccdb18fe
#
_entry.id   405d92dc2107c767d801329eccdb18fe
#
_cell.length_a   1.000
_cell.length_b   1.000
_cell.length_c   1.000
_cell.angle_alpha   90.00
_cell.angle_beta   90.00
_cell.angle_gamma   90.00
#
_symmetry.space_group_name_H-M   'P 1'
#
loop_
_entity.id
_entity.type
_entity.pdbx_description
1 polymer ?
#
loop_
_entity_poly.entity_id
_entity_poly.type
_entity_poly.pdbx_seq_one_letter_code
_entity_poly.pdbx_strand_id
1 'polypeptide(L)'
;AQNPWHEIIKAAEDHYDRSSNCKFSSFIGYEWTGAAYSGNNLHRNIIFDASNVPNEPISFYEAPTRKQLWDQLDASCKDNCDYVVIPHNSNLSNGLMFEEPDSEEIYLLGAKEPLVEIFQHKGSSECAQDIKDPLCDFEQLPYKDFSSKFRNDFSSVPTASFVRDTLNTGLIYQERRQINPFKFGLIASTDTH
;
A
#
# COMPACT_ATOMS: atom_id res chain seq x y z
N ALA A 1 -21.68 21.16 -6.71
CA ALA A 1 -20.24 20.94 -6.60
C ALA A 1 -19.88 19.81 -7.57
N GLN A 2 -18.79 19.93 -8.30
CA GLN A 2 -18.28 18.83 -9.11
C GLN A 2 -17.80 17.72 -8.19
N ASN A 3 -18.02 16.46 -8.58
CA ASN A 3 -17.53 15.32 -7.83
C ASN A 3 -16.01 15.21 -8.05
N PRO A 4 -15.15 15.31 -7.00
CA PRO A 4 -13.71 15.24 -7.15
C PRO A 4 -13.22 13.96 -7.84
N TRP A 5 -13.92 12.85 -7.67
CA TRP A 5 -13.58 11.61 -8.34
C TRP A 5 -13.69 11.72 -9.86
N HIS A 6 -14.76 12.34 -10.36
CA HIS A 6 -14.91 12.58 -11.79
C HIS A 6 -13.85 13.55 -12.35
N GLU A 7 -13.37 14.50 -11.55
CA GLU A 7 -12.28 15.38 -11.96
C GLU A 7 -10.96 14.60 -12.06
N ILE A 8 -10.69 13.67 -11.15
CA ILE A 8 -9.50 12.79 -11.19
C ILE A 8 -9.54 11.91 -12.43
N ILE A 9 -10.68 11.24 -12.70
CA ILE A 9 -10.87 10.41 -13.89
C ILE A 9 -10.61 11.25 -15.15
N LYS A 10 -11.25 12.40 -15.24
CA LYS A 10 -11.09 13.27 -16.40
C LYS A 10 -9.65 13.74 -16.57
N ALA A 11 -8.98 14.15 -15.53
CA ALA A 11 -7.60 14.63 -15.59
C ALA A 11 -6.64 13.50 -16.04
N ALA A 12 -6.82 12.29 -15.56
CA ALA A 12 -6.03 11.15 -15.99
C ALA A 12 -6.24 10.85 -17.49
N GLU A 13 -7.49 10.78 -17.94
CA GLU A 13 -7.82 10.46 -19.33
C GLU A 13 -7.44 11.57 -20.32
N ASP A 14 -7.58 12.83 -19.95
CA ASP A 14 -7.18 13.97 -20.79
C ASP A 14 -5.66 13.99 -21.09
N HIS A 15 -4.85 13.38 -20.23
CA HIS A 15 -3.38 13.37 -20.36
C HIS A 15 -2.82 12.04 -20.85
N TYR A 16 -3.60 10.98 -20.86
CA TYR A 16 -3.13 9.67 -21.29
C TYR A 16 -3.03 9.58 -22.83
N ASP A 17 -1.83 9.47 -23.35
CA ASP A 17 -1.63 9.20 -24.79
C ASP A 17 -1.82 7.71 -25.10
N ARG A 18 -3.04 7.33 -25.42
CA ARG A 18 -3.40 5.94 -25.82
C ARG A 18 -3.05 5.62 -27.28
N SER A 19 -2.35 6.51 -27.99
CA SER A 19 -1.86 6.23 -29.31
C SER A 19 -0.67 5.25 -29.31
N SER A 20 -0.30 4.72 -30.48
CA SER A 20 0.88 3.88 -30.62
C SER A 20 2.20 4.59 -30.26
N ASN A 21 2.21 5.92 -30.18
CA ASN A 21 3.38 6.69 -29.77
C ASN A 21 3.59 6.69 -28.24
N CYS A 22 2.53 6.53 -27.48
CA CYS A 22 2.52 6.44 -26.01
C CYS A 22 3.48 7.44 -25.32
N LYS A 23 3.30 8.74 -25.63
CA LYS A 23 4.21 9.79 -25.16
C LYS A 23 4.08 10.07 -23.67
N PHE A 24 2.91 9.82 -23.09
CA PHE A 24 2.62 10.02 -21.69
C PHE A 24 1.58 9.01 -21.23
N SER A 25 1.84 8.38 -20.08
CA SER A 25 0.92 7.47 -19.42
C SER A 25 0.46 8.10 -18.10
N SER A 26 -0.84 8.14 -17.88
CA SER A 26 -1.45 8.52 -16.60
C SER A 26 -2.48 7.47 -16.20
N PHE A 27 -2.60 7.24 -14.90
CA PHE A 27 -3.49 6.25 -14.36
C PHE A 27 -4.53 6.92 -13.47
N ILE A 28 -5.74 6.40 -13.48
CA ILE A 28 -6.77 6.75 -12.52
C ILE A 28 -6.44 6.02 -11.22
N GLY A 29 -6.46 6.73 -10.11
CA GLY A 29 -6.17 6.12 -8.82
C GLY A 29 -6.59 7.01 -7.65
N TYR A 30 -6.59 6.40 -6.47
CA TYR A 30 -6.87 7.11 -5.21
C TYR A 30 -6.18 6.39 -4.05
N GLU A 31 -6.07 7.07 -2.93
CA GLU A 31 -5.60 6.48 -1.67
C GLU A 31 -6.78 6.03 -0.83
N TRP A 32 -6.79 4.73 -0.48
CA TRP A 32 -7.59 4.21 0.61
C TRP A 32 -6.85 4.47 1.91
N THR A 33 -7.27 5.51 2.62
CA THR A 33 -6.64 5.98 3.86
C THR A 33 -7.11 5.15 5.05
N GLY A 34 -6.68 3.89 5.09
CA GLY A 34 -6.98 2.98 6.18
C GLY A 34 -6.30 3.41 7.48
N ALA A 35 -7.06 3.44 8.56
CA ALA A 35 -6.55 3.80 9.88
C ALA A 35 -7.05 2.80 10.94
N ALA A 36 -6.13 2.02 11.51
CA ALA A 36 -6.46 1.17 12.63
C ALA A 36 -6.70 1.99 13.92
N TYR A 37 -7.26 1.36 14.92
CA TYR A 37 -7.42 1.94 16.25
C TYR A 37 -6.12 2.59 16.71
N SER A 38 -6.19 3.81 17.21
CA SER A 38 -5.04 4.65 17.60
C SER A 38 -4.26 5.39 16.49
N GLY A 39 -4.77 5.44 15.26
CA GLY A 39 -4.18 6.24 14.18
C GLY A 39 -3.01 5.57 13.46
N ASN A 40 -2.87 4.25 13.54
CA ASN A 40 -1.87 3.51 12.78
C ASN A 40 -2.23 3.51 11.29
N ASN A 41 -1.26 3.79 10.44
CA ASN A 41 -1.48 3.87 8.99
C ASN A 41 -1.61 2.48 8.38
N LEU A 42 -2.72 2.27 7.67
CA LEU A 42 -2.95 1.08 6.84
C LEU A 42 -3.19 1.49 5.39
N HIS A 43 -2.62 2.61 4.98
CA HIS A 43 -2.85 3.26 3.70
C HIS A 43 -2.47 2.39 2.52
N ARG A 44 -3.28 2.47 1.46
CA ARG A 44 -3.06 1.76 0.19
C ARG A 44 -3.42 2.66 -0.98
N ASN A 45 -2.55 2.73 -1.97
CA ASN A 45 -2.89 3.32 -3.25
C ASN A 45 -3.59 2.29 -4.12
N ILE A 46 -4.74 2.64 -4.65
CA ILE A 46 -5.47 1.87 -5.65
C ILE A 46 -5.24 2.54 -7.00
N ILE A 47 -4.67 1.80 -7.94
CA ILE A 47 -4.37 2.28 -9.29
C ILE A 47 -5.08 1.38 -10.28
N PHE A 48 -5.83 1.98 -11.22
CA PHE A 48 -6.61 1.26 -12.22
C PHE A 48 -5.89 1.23 -13.57
N ASP A 49 -5.93 0.09 -14.23
CA ASP A 49 -5.45 -0.11 -15.62
C ASP A 49 -6.59 0.02 -16.63
N ALA A 50 -7.52 0.93 -16.40
CA ALA A 50 -8.66 1.14 -17.28
C ALA A 50 -9.21 2.56 -17.16
N SER A 51 -9.95 2.98 -18.19
CA SER A 51 -10.78 4.20 -18.14
C SER A 51 -12.18 3.92 -17.54
N ASN A 52 -12.62 2.67 -17.60
CA ASN A 52 -13.88 2.24 -17.01
C ASN A 52 -13.62 1.79 -15.56
N VAL A 53 -13.70 2.73 -14.64
CA VAL A 53 -13.45 2.52 -13.21
C VAL A 53 -14.74 2.61 -12.41
N PRO A 54 -14.79 2.18 -11.15
CA PRO A 54 -15.95 2.36 -10.27
C PRO A 54 -16.43 3.81 -10.24
N ASN A 55 -17.75 4.01 -10.17
CA ASN A 55 -18.36 5.35 -10.15
C ASN A 55 -17.97 6.20 -8.93
N GLU A 56 -17.59 5.55 -7.83
CA GLU A 56 -17.13 6.18 -6.59
C GLU A 56 -15.93 5.42 -6.04
N PRO A 57 -14.97 6.09 -5.39
CA PRO A 57 -13.88 5.43 -4.71
C PRO A 57 -14.39 4.76 -3.44
N ILE A 58 -13.89 3.55 -3.15
CA ILE A 58 -14.24 2.83 -1.93
C ILE A 58 -13.42 3.40 -0.77
N SER A 59 -14.09 3.93 0.23
CA SER A 59 -13.44 4.54 1.40
C SER A 59 -13.17 3.52 2.52
N PHE A 60 -12.32 3.91 3.47
CA PHE A 60 -12.11 3.14 4.69
C PHE A 60 -13.39 2.94 5.53
N TYR A 61 -14.32 3.89 5.47
CA TYR A 61 -15.60 3.77 6.19
C TYR A 61 -16.51 2.68 5.64
N GLU A 62 -16.41 2.41 4.34
CA GLU A 62 -17.21 1.39 3.64
C GLU A 62 -16.53 0.03 3.69
N ALA A 63 -15.21 0.02 3.65
CA ALA A 63 -14.37 -1.17 3.66
C ALA A 63 -13.24 -1.01 4.71
N PRO A 64 -13.49 -1.26 6.00
CA PRO A 64 -12.51 -1.02 7.07
C PRO A 64 -11.38 -2.06 7.15
N THR A 65 -11.41 -3.10 6.32
CA THR A 65 -10.33 -4.09 6.22
C THR A 65 -9.84 -4.21 4.78
N ARG A 66 -8.58 -4.67 4.60
CA ARG A 66 -8.04 -4.92 3.25
C ARG A 66 -8.87 -5.92 2.46
N LYS A 67 -9.39 -6.98 3.12
CA LYS A 67 -10.24 -7.96 2.45
C LYS A 67 -11.55 -7.34 1.95
N GLN A 68 -12.21 -6.54 2.77
CA GLN A 68 -13.44 -5.83 2.35
C GLN A 68 -13.16 -4.84 1.21
N LEU A 69 -12.00 -4.18 1.22
CA LEU A 69 -11.56 -3.34 0.11
C LEU A 69 -11.44 -4.15 -1.18
N TRP A 70 -10.74 -5.30 -1.16
CA TRP A 70 -10.61 -6.17 -2.34
C TRP A 70 -11.97 -6.69 -2.82
N ASP A 71 -12.81 -7.18 -1.90
CA ASP A 71 -14.14 -7.71 -2.24
C ASP A 71 -15.00 -6.64 -2.93
N GLN A 72 -14.97 -5.39 -2.46
CA GLN A 72 -15.73 -4.30 -3.07
C GLN A 72 -15.12 -3.82 -4.38
N LEU A 73 -13.79 -3.79 -4.51
CA LEU A 73 -13.11 -3.52 -5.77
C LEU A 73 -13.47 -4.58 -6.82
N ASP A 74 -13.42 -5.87 -6.47
CA ASP A 74 -13.81 -6.97 -7.36
C ASP A 74 -15.30 -6.90 -7.75
N ALA A 75 -16.13 -6.42 -6.84
CA ALA A 75 -17.57 -6.24 -7.12
C ALA A 75 -17.87 -5.06 -8.05
N SER A 76 -17.06 -4.00 -8.01
CA SER A 76 -17.30 -2.73 -8.72
C SER A 76 -16.45 -2.54 -9.97
N CYS A 77 -15.25 -3.13 -10.03
CA CYS A 77 -14.35 -3.09 -11.17
C CYS A 77 -14.70 -4.23 -12.14
N LYS A 78 -15.54 -3.93 -13.14
CA LYS A 78 -16.09 -4.91 -14.12
C LYS A 78 -15.71 -4.51 -15.55
N ASP A 79 -15.98 -5.37 -16.51
CA ASP A 79 -15.93 -5.07 -17.95
C ASP A 79 -14.58 -4.48 -18.42
N ASN A 80 -13.50 -5.23 -18.31
CA ASN A 80 -12.13 -4.83 -18.63
C ASN A 80 -11.55 -3.76 -17.68
N CYS A 81 -12.05 -3.66 -16.47
CA CYS A 81 -11.41 -2.95 -15.39
C CYS A 81 -10.47 -3.90 -14.65
N ASP A 82 -9.22 -3.48 -14.44
CA ASP A 82 -8.25 -4.15 -13.56
C ASP A 82 -7.62 -3.13 -12.63
N TYR A 83 -7.06 -3.58 -11.53
CA TYR A 83 -6.49 -2.69 -10.53
C TYR A 83 -5.34 -3.35 -9.76
N VAL A 84 -4.47 -2.52 -9.22
CA VAL A 84 -3.43 -2.92 -8.27
C VAL A 84 -3.60 -2.14 -6.97
N VAL A 85 -3.38 -2.81 -5.85
CA VAL A 85 -3.37 -2.21 -4.51
C VAL A 85 -1.94 -2.18 -4.01
N ILE A 86 -1.47 -1.02 -3.58
CA ILE A 86 -0.08 -0.82 -3.16
C ILE A 86 -0.04 -0.30 -1.73
N PRO A 87 0.27 -1.14 -0.74
CA PRO A 87 0.48 -0.69 0.64
C PRO A 87 1.70 0.24 0.72
N HIS A 88 1.56 1.31 1.51
CA HIS A 88 2.61 2.27 1.73
C HIS A 88 2.62 2.77 3.18
N ASN A 89 3.71 3.41 3.62
CA ASN A 89 3.87 3.86 5.00
C ASN A 89 3.77 2.74 6.06
N SER A 90 4.26 1.55 5.75
CA SER A 90 4.19 0.45 6.72
C SER A 90 4.99 0.73 8.00
N ASN A 91 6.03 1.57 7.94
CA ASN A 91 6.76 2.07 9.10
C ASN A 91 5.88 2.76 10.14
N LEU A 92 4.69 3.24 9.75
CA LEU A 92 3.71 3.91 10.62
C LEU A 92 2.54 3.01 11.02
N SER A 93 2.56 1.75 10.61
CA SER A 93 1.44 0.83 10.83
C SER A 93 1.43 0.16 12.20
N ASN A 94 2.49 0.31 12.99
CA ASN A 94 2.69 -0.42 14.24
C ASN A 94 2.60 -1.95 14.07
N GLY A 95 3.08 -2.48 12.95
CA GLY A 95 3.07 -3.90 12.59
C GLY A 95 1.77 -4.41 11.96
N LEU A 96 0.74 -3.57 11.87
CA LEU A 96 -0.59 -3.99 11.41
C LEU A 96 -0.71 -4.07 9.87
N MET A 97 0.18 -3.41 9.12
CA MET A 97 0.12 -3.43 7.65
C MET A 97 0.24 -4.85 7.09
N PHE A 98 1.10 -5.67 7.70
CA PHE A 98 1.44 -7.01 7.25
C PHE A 98 1.02 -8.07 8.29
N GLU A 99 -0.12 -7.84 8.95
CA GLU A 99 -0.71 -8.85 9.83
C GLU A 99 -0.82 -10.22 9.14
N GLU A 100 -0.75 -11.28 9.95
CA GLU A 100 -0.91 -12.64 9.45
C GLU A 100 -2.21 -12.76 8.64
N PRO A 101 -2.12 -13.11 7.34
CA PRO A 101 -3.31 -13.27 6.52
C PRO A 101 -4.13 -14.47 7.00
N ASP A 102 -5.44 -14.37 6.93
CA ASP A 102 -6.31 -15.49 7.19
C ASP A 102 -6.21 -16.58 6.10
N SER A 103 -7.00 -17.65 6.25
CA SER A 103 -6.94 -18.82 5.35
C SER A 103 -7.36 -18.52 3.91
N GLU A 104 -8.07 -17.43 3.65
CA GLU A 104 -8.48 -16.98 2.32
C GLU A 104 -7.51 -15.93 1.79
N GLU A 105 -7.21 -14.91 2.59
CA GLU A 105 -6.30 -13.82 2.24
C GLU A 105 -4.92 -14.31 1.81
N ILE A 106 -4.40 -15.39 2.41
CA ILE A 106 -3.08 -15.95 2.10
C ILE A 106 -2.91 -16.29 0.62
N TYR A 107 -3.99 -16.65 -0.07
CA TYR A 107 -3.98 -16.96 -1.51
C TYR A 107 -4.23 -15.75 -2.40
N LEU A 108 -4.85 -14.70 -1.86
CA LEU A 108 -5.24 -13.51 -2.61
C LEU A 108 -4.17 -12.41 -2.55
N LEU A 109 -3.46 -12.30 -1.43
CA LEU A 109 -2.61 -11.16 -1.12
C LEU A 109 -1.57 -10.88 -2.21
N GLY A 110 -0.84 -11.90 -2.68
CA GLY A 110 0.16 -11.73 -3.73
C GLY A 110 -0.40 -11.29 -5.09
N ALA A 111 -1.69 -11.53 -5.36
CA ALA A 111 -2.36 -11.07 -6.56
C ALA A 111 -2.94 -9.66 -6.40
N LYS A 112 -3.49 -9.35 -5.22
CA LYS A 112 -4.14 -8.07 -4.92
C LYS A 112 -3.16 -6.97 -4.56
N GLU A 113 -2.09 -7.31 -3.83
CA GLU A 113 -1.03 -6.40 -3.38
C GLU A 113 0.33 -6.89 -3.90
N PRO A 114 0.59 -6.87 -5.23
CA PRO A 114 1.84 -7.40 -5.78
C PRO A 114 3.05 -6.47 -5.56
N LEU A 115 2.82 -5.24 -5.16
CA LEU A 115 3.83 -4.21 -4.92
C LEU A 115 3.74 -3.69 -3.50
N VAL A 116 4.85 -3.18 -2.98
CA VAL A 116 4.93 -2.44 -1.73
C VAL A 116 5.87 -1.27 -1.86
N GLU A 117 5.51 -0.14 -1.26
CA GLU A 117 6.39 1.03 -1.17
C GLU A 117 7.36 0.87 -0.01
N ILE A 118 8.66 1.06 -0.29
CA ILE A 118 9.73 0.95 0.72
C ILE A 118 10.22 2.30 1.24
N PHE A 119 9.94 3.39 0.53
CA PHE A 119 10.43 4.72 0.91
C PHE A 119 9.57 5.84 0.34
N GLN A 120 9.34 6.88 1.16
CA GLN A 120 8.69 8.13 0.75
C GLN A 120 9.04 9.26 1.74
N HIS A 121 8.46 10.47 1.58
CA HIS A 121 8.81 11.61 2.45
C HIS A 121 8.45 11.43 3.93
N LYS A 122 7.56 10.49 4.27
CA LYS A 122 7.22 10.13 5.67
C LYS A 122 8.16 9.05 6.25
N GLY A 123 9.26 8.71 5.57
CA GLY A 123 10.33 7.85 6.05
C GLY A 123 10.47 6.53 5.31
N SER A 124 11.45 5.74 5.75
CA SER A 124 11.75 4.42 5.23
C SER A 124 10.86 3.35 5.84
N SER A 125 10.25 2.56 4.98
CA SER A 125 9.55 1.32 5.35
C SER A 125 10.38 0.06 5.05
N GLU A 126 11.62 0.21 4.58
CA GLU A 126 12.46 -0.93 4.21
C GLU A 126 12.85 -1.76 5.43
N CYS A 127 13.52 -1.16 6.40
CA CYS A 127 13.97 -1.84 7.61
C CYS A 127 14.02 -0.90 8.83
N ALA A 128 13.93 -1.51 10.03
CA ALA A 128 13.99 -0.76 11.27
C ALA A 128 15.40 -0.19 11.51
N GLN A 129 15.47 0.98 12.14
CA GLN A 129 16.71 1.50 12.69
C GLN A 129 17.15 0.64 13.89
N ASP A 130 18.43 0.71 14.24
CA ASP A 130 19.02 0.06 15.43
C ASP A 130 18.99 -1.48 15.45
N ILE A 131 18.71 -2.14 14.32
CA ILE A 131 18.76 -3.62 14.22
C ILE A 131 20.17 -4.18 13.99
N LYS A 132 21.21 -3.39 14.22
CA LYS A 132 22.64 -3.72 13.97
C LYS A 132 22.98 -4.02 12.50
N ASP A 133 22.14 -3.59 11.57
CA ASP A 133 22.45 -3.58 10.15
C ASP A 133 22.80 -2.13 9.74
N PRO A 134 24.07 -1.82 9.45
CA PRO A 134 24.48 -0.45 9.11
C PRO A 134 23.82 0.07 7.84
N LEU A 135 23.30 -0.80 6.98
CA LEU A 135 22.56 -0.39 5.79
C LEU A 135 21.14 0.12 6.12
N CYS A 136 20.58 -0.28 7.26
CA CYS A 136 19.29 0.24 7.72
C CYS A 136 19.38 1.65 8.33
N ASP A 137 20.59 2.08 8.68
CA ASP A 137 20.83 3.44 9.20
C ASP A 137 21.30 4.42 8.11
N PHE A 138 21.53 3.92 6.88
CA PHE A 138 22.01 4.73 5.77
C PHE A 138 20.92 5.66 5.25
N GLU A 139 21.23 6.94 5.12
CA GLU A 139 20.32 7.99 4.63
C GLU A 139 18.95 8.07 5.33
N GLN A 140 18.87 7.60 6.56
CA GLN A 140 17.65 7.73 7.36
C GLN A 140 17.48 9.18 7.82
N LEU A 141 16.35 9.79 7.50
CA LEU A 141 15.99 11.07 8.08
C LEU A 141 15.48 10.87 9.51
N PRO A 142 15.80 11.77 10.44
CA PRO A 142 15.22 11.74 11.79
C PRO A 142 13.70 11.83 11.67
N TYR A 143 13.02 10.76 11.97
CA TYR A 143 11.61 10.64 11.73
C TYR A 143 10.86 10.39 13.03
N LYS A 144 9.86 11.21 13.31
CA LYS A 144 8.96 11.01 14.43
C LYS A 144 7.70 10.31 13.92
N ASP A 145 7.43 9.15 14.47
CA ASP A 145 6.19 8.44 14.23
C ASP A 145 4.99 9.36 14.55
N PHE A 146 4.18 9.66 13.55
CA PHE A 146 2.96 10.47 13.72
C PHE A 146 1.89 9.75 14.54
N SER A 147 1.92 8.42 14.59
CA SER A 147 0.97 7.63 15.38
C SER A 147 1.19 7.81 16.88
N SER A 148 2.37 8.32 17.27
CA SER A 148 2.71 8.52 18.68
C SER A 148 2.88 9.98 19.04
N LYS A 149 1.79 10.71 19.20
CA LYS A 149 1.82 11.90 20.06
C LYS A 149 2.42 11.60 21.45
N PHE A 150 2.69 10.36 21.77
CA PHE A 150 3.06 9.82 23.07
C PHE A 150 4.29 8.91 23.08
N ARG A 151 4.92 8.58 21.93
CA ARG A 151 6.13 7.76 21.88
C ARG A 151 7.31 8.58 21.39
N ASN A 152 8.24 8.85 22.28
CA ASN A 152 9.53 9.45 21.98
C ASN A 152 10.62 8.39 21.68
N ASP A 153 10.24 7.12 21.52
CA ASP A 153 11.15 6.00 21.46
C ASP A 153 10.92 5.18 20.17
N PHE A 154 11.84 5.31 19.20
CA PHE A 154 11.86 4.52 17.97
C PHE A 154 12.19 3.04 18.21
N SER A 155 12.79 2.70 19.34
CA SER A 155 13.15 1.32 19.69
C SER A 155 11.95 0.41 19.91
N SER A 156 10.73 0.94 19.87
CA SER A 156 9.49 0.21 20.13
C SER A 156 8.61 -0.06 18.90
N VAL A 157 9.04 0.34 17.68
CA VAL A 157 8.29 0.03 16.46
C VAL A 157 8.47 -1.46 16.15
N PRO A 158 7.38 -2.24 16.02
CA PRO A 158 7.49 -3.65 15.70
C PRO A 158 8.23 -3.87 14.38
N THR A 159 9.15 -4.84 14.31
CA THR A 159 9.88 -5.19 13.09
C THR A 159 8.93 -5.60 11.96
N ALA A 160 7.78 -6.18 12.29
CA ALA A 160 6.68 -6.47 11.37
C ALA A 160 6.10 -5.23 10.66
N SER A 161 6.50 -4.01 11.05
CA SER A 161 6.18 -2.78 10.31
C SER A 161 7.04 -2.61 9.06
N PHE A 162 8.10 -3.40 8.88
CA PHE A 162 9.09 -3.19 7.85
C PHE A 162 9.09 -4.29 6.79
N VAL A 163 9.30 -3.87 5.55
CA VAL A 163 9.20 -4.74 4.37
C VAL A 163 10.23 -5.88 4.41
N ARG A 164 11.47 -5.62 4.87
CA ARG A 164 12.51 -6.65 4.95
C ARG A 164 12.12 -7.82 5.86
N ASP A 165 11.54 -7.54 7.02
CA ASP A 165 11.05 -8.59 7.93
C ASP A 165 9.83 -9.30 7.36
N THR A 166 8.97 -8.58 6.65
CA THR A 166 7.81 -9.15 5.97
C THR A 166 8.21 -10.09 4.85
N LEU A 167 9.23 -9.73 4.05
CA LEU A 167 9.80 -10.63 3.02
C LEU A 167 10.37 -11.92 3.66
N ASN A 168 11.08 -11.81 4.78
CA ASN A 168 11.57 -12.97 5.53
C ASN A 168 10.41 -13.85 6.02
N THR A 169 9.35 -13.23 6.53
CA THR A 169 8.13 -13.93 6.93
C THR A 169 7.51 -14.68 5.76
N GLY A 170 7.48 -14.06 4.57
CA GLY A 170 7.03 -14.70 3.33
C GLY A 170 7.83 -15.96 2.97
N LEU A 171 9.15 -15.95 3.17
CA LEU A 171 9.99 -17.14 2.96
C LEU A 171 9.67 -18.27 3.95
N ILE A 172 9.37 -17.91 5.21
CA ILE A 172 8.93 -18.89 6.23
C ILE A 172 7.58 -19.50 5.84
N TYR A 173 6.64 -18.71 5.32
CA TYR A 173 5.38 -19.21 4.79
C TYR A 173 5.61 -20.17 3.60
N GLN A 174 6.51 -19.79 2.69
CA GLN A 174 6.87 -20.65 1.55
C GLN A 174 7.41 -22.01 1.99
N GLU A 175 8.27 -22.02 3.00
CA GLU A 175 8.84 -23.27 3.54
C GLU A 175 7.78 -24.14 4.21
N ARG A 176 6.93 -23.53 5.05
CA ARG A 176 6.00 -24.27 5.92
C ARG A 176 4.67 -24.62 5.25
N ARG A 177 4.19 -23.75 4.36
CA ARG A 177 2.84 -23.83 3.76
C ARG A 177 2.86 -23.92 2.24
N GLN A 178 4.04 -23.90 1.60
CA GLN A 178 4.23 -23.92 0.15
C GLN A 178 3.57 -22.72 -0.57
N ILE A 179 3.37 -21.62 0.14
CA ILE A 179 2.84 -20.36 -0.36
C ILE A 179 3.59 -19.19 0.25
N ASN A 180 3.87 -18.15 -0.53
CA ASN A 180 4.45 -16.90 -0.05
C ASN A 180 3.48 -15.74 -0.34
N PRO A 181 2.72 -15.28 0.67
CA PRO A 181 1.77 -14.17 0.49
C PRO A 181 2.46 -12.81 0.34
N PHE A 182 3.73 -12.69 0.73
CA PHE A 182 4.51 -11.45 0.76
C PHE A 182 5.60 -11.41 -0.32
N LYS A 183 5.29 -11.92 -1.51
CA LYS A 183 6.21 -11.89 -2.66
C LYS A 183 6.07 -10.57 -3.43
N PHE A 184 6.46 -9.48 -2.79
CA PHE A 184 6.30 -8.14 -3.34
C PHE A 184 7.35 -7.75 -4.37
N GLY A 185 6.94 -6.97 -5.39
CA GLY A 185 7.81 -6.03 -6.08
C GLY A 185 7.95 -4.75 -5.26
N LEU A 186 9.07 -4.04 -5.39
CA LEU A 186 9.38 -2.86 -4.58
C LEU A 186 9.24 -1.59 -5.41
N ILE A 187 8.62 -0.58 -4.84
CA ILE A 187 8.56 0.78 -5.40
C ILE A 187 8.97 1.80 -4.34
N ALA A 188 9.26 3.02 -4.80
CA ALA A 188 9.47 4.18 -3.95
C ALA A 188 8.87 5.41 -4.64
N SER A 189 8.30 6.32 -3.87
CA SER A 189 7.66 7.53 -4.38
C SER A 189 7.74 8.64 -3.34
N THR A 190 7.21 9.82 -3.65
CA THR A 190 7.23 10.95 -2.72
C THR A 190 6.00 11.01 -1.82
N ASP A 191 4.87 10.48 -2.27
CA ASP A 191 3.57 10.63 -1.60
C ASP A 191 3.26 12.12 -1.31
N THR A 192 3.58 12.96 -2.29
CA THR A 192 3.33 14.40 -2.20
C THR A 192 1.86 14.70 -2.48
N HIS A 193 1.22 15.38 -1.56
CA HIS A 193 -0.18 15.83 -1.66
C HIS A 193 -0.45 17.06 -0.77
#